data_b1dfac683ca7a7d636d104d2f5c1b1af
#
_entry.id   b1dfac683ca7a7d636d104d2f5c1b1af
#
_cell.length_a   1.000
_cell.length_b   1.000
_cell.length_c   1.000
_cell.angle_alpha   90.00
_cell.angle_beta   90.00
_cell.angle_gamma   90.00
#
_symmetry.space_group_name_H-M   'P 1'
#
loop_
_entity.id
_entity.type
_entity.pdbx_description
1 polymer ?
#
loop_
_entity_poly.entity_id
_entity_poly.type
_entity_poly.pdbx_seq_one_letter_code
_entity_poly.pdbx_strand_id
1 'polypeptide(L)'
;MTYRVRCLRGTQAPKGASLRTLRQLGLQFCLILGLLSLQTLPVKADINAIDAYKIYAHIKIGSYKEFRCIEKLWTKESNWRPKAKNPNSTAYGIPQLLKMKETNPYKQIDLGLKYIDNHRIYKGDACKALAHHKKRGWY
;
A
#
# COMPACT_ATOMS: atom_id res chain seq x y z
N MET A 1 24.48 -19.43 3.99
CA MET A 1 24.90 -19.79 2.61
C MET A 1 25.89 -18.75 2.15
N THR A 2 27.16 -19.12 2.15
CA THR A 2 28.30 -18.24 1.82
C THR A 2 28.63 -18.41 0.33
N TYR A 3 28.38 -17.36 -0.47
CA TYR A 3 28.76 -17.36 -1.89
C TYR A 3 30.27 -17.06 -2.01
N ARG A 4 31.04 -18.06 -2.45
CA ARG A 4 32.45 -17.92 -2.79
C ARG A 4 32.59 -17.41 -4.22
N VAL A 5 33.01 -16.15 -4.39
CA VAL A 5 33.35 -15.60 -5.71
C VAL A 5 34.67 -16.20 -6.16
N ARG A 6 34.65 -16.98 -7.26
CA ARG A 6 35.85 -17.51 -7.91
C ARG A 6 36.45 -16.44 -8.83
N CYS A 7 37.60 -15.92 -8.46
CA CYS A 7 38.43 -15.12 -9.37
C CYS A 7 38.91 -16.01 -10.54
N LEU A 8 38.50 -15.65 -11.76
CA LEU A 8 39.05 -16.22 -12.98
C LEU A 8 40.44 -15.64 -13.21
N ARG A 9 41.43 -16.53 -13.26
CA ARG A 9 42.84 -16.24 -13.49
C ARG A 9 43.07 -16.16 -15.01
N GLY A 10 43.68 -15.06 -15.48
CA GLY A 10 44.58 -15.09 -16.66
C GLY A 10 43.98 -14.60 -17.96
N THR A 11 44.05 -13.29 -18.20
CA THR A 11 44.26 -12.76 -19.53
C THR A 11 45.71 -12.23 -19.59
N GLN A 12 46.55 -12.83 -20.43
CA GLN A 12 47.92 -12.37 -20.68
C GLN A 12 47.87 -10.95 -21.30
N ALA A 13 48.65 -10.05 -20.73
CA ALA A 13 48.79 -8.71 -21.25
C ALA A 13 49.52 -8.68 -22.59
N PRO A 14 49.16 -7.82 -23.55
CA PRO A 14 49.87 -7.71 -24.81
C PRO A 14 51.28 -7.18 -24.55
N LYS A 15 52.28 -7.89 -25.09
CA LYS A 15 53.69 -7.46 -25.06
C LYS A 15 53.87 -6.16 -25.85
N GLY A 16 54.17 -5.07 -25.15
CA GLY A 16 54.54 -3.82 -25.79
C GLY A 16 53.86 -2.53 -25.28
N ALA A 17 52.95 -2.61 -24.31
CA ALA A 17 52.34 -1.39 -23.76
C ALA A 17 53.24 -0.80 -22.65
N SER A 18 53.59 0.48 -22.78
CA SER A 18 54.36 1.25 -21.79
C SER A 18 53.54 1.32 -20.48
N LEU A 19 54.23 1.11 -19.34
CA LEU A 19 53.64 1.22 -17.99
C LEU A 19 52.89 2.51 -17.72
N ARG A 20 53.21 3.59 -18.44
CA ARG A 20 52.51 4.89 -18.35
C ARG A 20 51.14 4.88 -19.00
N THR A 21 50.95 4.18 -20.13
CA THR A 21 49.66 4.07 -20.84
C THR A 21 48.68 3.17 -20.08
N LEU A 22 49.16 2.10 -19.46
CA LEU A 22 48.32 1.23 -18.62
C LEU A 22 47.80 1.92 -17.36
N ARG A 23 48.61 2.84 -16.75
CA ARG A 23 48.15 3.62 -15.59
C ARG A 23 47.08 4.66 -15.96
N GLN A 24 47.19 5.28 -17.12
CA GLN A 24 46.19 6.26 -17.59
C GLN A 24 44.86 5.60 -17.97
N LEU A 25 44.90 4.44 -18.63
CA LEU A 25 43.70 3.69 -18.97
C LEU A 25 42.99 3.12 -17.72
N GLY A 26 43.74 2.68 -16.71
CA GLY A 26 43.16 2.22 -15.43
C GLY A 26 42.47 3.32 -14.64
N LEU A 27 43.02 4.54 -14.60
CA LEU A 27 42.41 5.67 -13.93
C LEU A 27 41.15 6.17 -14.63
N GLN A 28 41.11 6.18 -15.98
CA GLN A 28 39.89 6.57 -16.71
C GLN A 28 38.78 5.53 -16.59
N PHE A 29 39.11 4.23 -16.54
CA PHE A 29 38.10 3.17 -16.33
C PHE A 29 37.50 3.22 -14.93
N CYS A 30 38.27 3.52 -13.88
CA CYS A 30 37.76 3.73 -12.54
C CYS A 30 36.85 4.97 -12.42
N LEU A 31 37.17 6.05 -13.14
CA LEU A 31 36.33 7.26 -13.17
C LEU A 31 35.00 7.03 -13.89
N ILE A 32 34.96 6.22 -14.94
CA ILE A 32 33.72 5.89 -15.66
C ILE A 32 32.83 4.94 -14.83
N LEU A 33 33.41 3.98 -14.13
CA LEU A 33 32.69 3.08 -13.24
C LEU A 33 32.18 3.78 -11.96
N GLY A 34 32.87 4.83 -11.50
CA GLY A 34 32.45 5.65 -10.35
C GLY A 34 31.30 6.61 -10.65
N LEU A 35 31.02 6.91 -11.93
CA LEU A 35 29.93 7.78 -12.35
C LEU A 35 28.61 7.02 -12.64
N LEU A 36 28.60 5.68 -12.62
CA LEU A 36 27.38 4.89 -12.52
C LEU A 36 26.91 4.83 -11.06
N SER A 37 26.97 5.97 -10.34
CA SER A 37 26.28 6.11 -9.07
C SER A 37 24.79 5.87 -9.31
N LEU A 38 24.24 4.85 -8.67
CA LEU A 38 22.84 4.55 -8.58
C LEU A 38 22.06 5.84 -8.35
N GLN A 39 21.51 6.39 -9.40
CA GLN A 39 20.47 7.40 -9.27
C GLN A 39 19.21 6.65 -8.83
N THR A 40 19.09 6.40 -7.53
CA THR A 40 17.82 6.02 -6.93
C THR A 40 16.92 7.23 -7.07
N LEU A 41 16.17 7.30 -8.17
CA LEU A 41 15.09 8.25 -8.29
C LEU A 41 14.15 7.98 -7.11
N PRO A 42 13.80 8.98 -6.30
CA PRO A 42 12.80 8.79 -5.27
C PRO A 42 11.49 8.44 -5.98
N VAL A 43 11.09 7.18 -5.90
CA VAL A 43 9.75 6.75 -6.31
C VAL A 43 8.78 7.42 -5.35
N LYS A 44 8.26 8.58 -5.74
CA LYS A 44 7.18 9.25 -5.04
C LYS A 44 5.93 8.41 -5.31
N ALA A 45 5.63 7.48 -4.42
CA ALA A 45 4.37 6.77 -4.44
C ALA A 45 3.25 7.78 -4.15
N ASP A 46 2.56 8.20 -5.17
CA ASP A 46 1.40 9.10 -5.04
C ASP A 46 0.20 8.25 -4.58
N ILE A 47 0.11 8.08 -3.25
CA ILE A 47 -1.00 7.34 -2.63
C ILE A 47 -2.23 8.23 -2.75
N ASN A 48 -3.22 7.81 -3.52
CA ASN A 48 -4.49 8.53 -3.59
C ASN A 48 -5.22 8.47 -2.24
N ALA A 49 -6.14 9.40 -2.00
CA ALA A 49 -6.83 9.51 -0.72
C ALA A 49 -7.61 8.24 -0.33
N ILE A 50 -8.19 7.55 -1.31
CA ILE A 50 -8.95 6.31 -1.07
C ILE A 50 -8.02 5.19 -0.61
N ASP A 51 -6.83 5.06 -1.19
CA ASP A 51 -5.85 4.06 -0.78
C ASP A 51 -5.34 4.35 0.65
N ALA A 52 -5.15 5.62 1.00
CA ALA A 52 -4.82 6.01 2.37
C ALA A 52 -5.90 5.59 3.37
N TYR A 53 -7.19 5.75 3.03
CA TYR A 53 -8.30 5.31 3.86
C TYR A 53 -8.33 3.79 4.02
N LYS A 54 -8.09 3.05 2.95
CA LYS A 54 -8.02 1.57 2.98
C LYS A 54 -6.85 1.08 3.83
N ILE A 55 -5.67 1.68 3.68
CA ILE A 55 -4.50 1.36 4.49
C ILE A 55 -4.80 1.60 5.98
N TYR A 56 -5.38 2.76 6.32
CA TYR A 56 -5.77 3.07 7.70
C TYR A 56 -6.73 2.02 8.27
N ALA A 57 -7.78 1.67 7.54
CA ALA A 57 -8.73 0.64 7.97
C ALA A 57 -8.05 -0.72 8.16
N HIS A 58 -7.15 -1.10 7.26
CA HIS A 58 -6.40 -2.35 7.37
C HIS A 58 -5.55 -2.41 8.64
N ILE A 59 -4.83 -1.33 8.95
CA ILE A 59 -4.03 -1.22 10.17
C ILE A 59 -4.91 -1.34 11.43
N LYS A 60 -6.06 -0.66 11.44
CA LYS A 60 -7.00 -0.69 12.57
C LYS A 60 -7.60 -2.08 12.84
N ILE A 61 -7.92 -2.81 11.78
CA ILE A 61 -8.52 -4.15 11.88
C ILE A 61 -7.48 -5.20 12.26
N GLY A 62 -6.23 -5.08 11.81
CA GLY A 62 -5.15 -6.02 12.09
C GLY A 62 -5.30 -7.41 11.46
N SER A 63 -6.41 -7.69 10.78
CA SER A 63 -6.70 -8.96 10.09
C SER A 63 -6.94 -8.73 8.61
N TYR A 64 -6.13 -9.32 7.76
CA TYR A 64 -6.29 -9.21 6.31
C TYR A 64 -7.64 -9.77 5.83
N LYS A 65 -8.09 -10.89 6.40
CA LYS A 65 -9.39 -11.49 6.07
C LYS A 65 -10.54 -10.53 6.36
N GLU A 66 -10.57 -9.96 7.56
CA GLU A 66 -11.61 -9.01 7.98
C GLU A 66 -11.55 -7.72 7.16
N PHE A 67 -10.33 -7.21 6.89
CA PHE A 67 -10.14 -6.05 6.02
C PHE A 67 -10.71 -6.29 4.62
N ARG A 68 -10.49 -7.45 4.00
CA ARG A 68 -11.06 -7.76 2.68
C ARG A 68 -12.59 -7.77 2.68
N CYS A 69 -13.21 -8.13 3.80
CA CYS A 69 -14.66 -8.04 3.95
C CYS A 69 -15.13 -6.58 4.05
N ILE A 70 -14.45 -5.74 4.85
CA ILE A 70 -14.71 -4.30 4.95
C ILE A 70 -14.48 -3.61 3.60
N GLU A 71 -13.39 -3.92 2.92
CA GLU A 71 -13.08 -3.32 1.63
C GLU A 71 -14.23 -3.53 0.64
N LYS A 72 -14.74 -4.76 0.53
CA LYS A 72 -15.88 -5.10 -0.33
C LYS A 72 -17.18 -4.45 0.13
N LEU A 73 -17.42 -4.40 1.44
CA LEU A 73 -18.62 -3.82 2.03
C LEU A 73 -18.67 -2.31 1.73
N TRP A 74 -17.65 -1.55 2.13
CA TRP A 74 -17.65 -0.10 1.97
C TRP A 74 -17.44 0.36 0.51
N THR A 75 -16.91 -0.50 -0.36
CA THR A 75 -16.97 -0.26 -1.82
C THR A 75 -18.43 -0.25 -2.31
N LYS A 76 -19.27 -1.16 -1.80
CA LYS A 76 -20.71 -1.19 -2.14
C LYS A 76 -21.48 -0.02 -1.53
N GLU A 77 -21.14 0.40 -0.32
CA GLU A 77 -21.80 1.46 0.42
C GLU A 77 -21.55 2.86 -0.19
N SER A 78 -20.30 3.17 -0.44
CA SER A 78 -19.90 4.53 -0.83
C SER A 78 -18.79 4.61 -1.87
N ASN A 79 -18.21 3.46 -2.25
CA ASN A 79 -16.93 3.41 -2.95
C ASN A 79 -15.83 4.18 -2.20
N TRP A 80 -15.80 4.04 -0.87
CA TRP A 80 -14.87 4.73 0.04
C TRP A 80 -14.91 6.26 -0.01
N ARG A 81 -16.00 6.85 -0.50
CA ARG A 81 -16.16 8.32 -0.60
C ARG A 81 -16.65 8.91 0.73
N PRO A 82 -15.86 9.78 1.39
CA PRO A 82 -16.23 10.33 2.69
C PRO A 82 -17.40 11.32 2.64
N LYS A 83 -17.73 11.83 1.46
CA LYS A 83 -18.86 12.77 1.25
C LYS A 83 -20.07 12.11 0.58
N ALA A 84 -20.09 10.78 0.49
CA ALA A 84 -21.21 10.05 -0.09
C ALA A 84 -22.47 10.26 0.75
N LYS A 85 -23.58 10.59 0.09
CA LYS A 85 -24.90 10.76 0.69
C LYS A 85 -25.87 9.81 0.00
N ASN A 86 -26.70 9.13 0.78
CA ASN A 86 -27.82 8.37 0.25
C ASN A 86 -29.00 9.32 0.05
N PRO A 87 -29.58 9.46 -1.16
CA PRO A 87 -30.69 10.38 -1.40
C PRO A 87 -32.00 9.98 -0.68
N ASN A 88 -32.13 8.70 -0.32
CA ASN A 88 -33.35 8.14 0.28
C ASN A 88 -33.23 7.88 1.78
N SER A 89 -32.11 8.29 2.42
CA SER A 89 -31.91 8.07 3.86
C SER A 89 -30.97 9.11 4.47
N THR A 90 -30.74 8.99 5.77
CA THR A 90 -29.77 9.83 6.49
C THR A 90 -28.36 9.21 6.49
N ALA A 91 -28.12 8.16 5.70
CA ALA A 91 -26.82 7.52 5.61
C ALA A 91 -25.77 8.43 4.95
N TYR A 92 -24.58 8.47 5.55
CA TYR A 92 -23.52 9.37 5.09
C TYR A 92 -22.13 8.75 5.27
N GLY A 93 -21.20 9.17 4.40
CA GLY A 93 -19.78 8.91 4.50
C GLY A 93 -19.35 7.52 4.00
N ILE A 94 -18.12 7.13 4.34
CA ILE A 94 -17.52 5.86 3.91
C ILE A 94 -18.38 4.66 4.31
N PRO A 95 -18.78 4.49 5.58
CA PRO A 95 -19.54 3.32 6.03
C PRO A 95 -21.06 3.47 5.85
N GLN A 96 -21.56 4.57 5.32
CA GLN A 96 -23.01 4.86 5.15
C GLN A 96 -23.85 4.64 6.43
N LEU A 97 -23.32 5.08 7.59
CA LEU A 97 -24.08 5.00 8.83
C LEU A 97 -25.20 6.04 8.89
N LEU A 98 -26.35 5.65 9.43
CA LEU A 98 -27.50 6.55 9.62
C LEU A 98 -27.17 7.68 10.58
N LYS A 99 -27.65 8.90 10.26
CA LYS A 99 -27.47 10.11 11.08
C LYS A 99 -26.01 10.48 11.35
N MET A 100 -25.05 9.96 10.58
CA MET A 100 -23.65 10.33 10.71
C MET A 100 -23.44 11.80 10.34
N LYS A 101 -22.76 12.54 11.23
CA LYS A 101 -22.39 13.96 11.03
C LYS A 101 -20.88 14.15 10.88
N GLU A 102 -20.10 13.09 11.10
CA GLU A 102 -18.64 13.17 11.01
C GLU A 102 -18.19 13.39 9.57
N THR A 103 -17.31 14.35 9.37
CA THR A 103 -16.77 14.72 8.03
C THR A 103 -15.33 14.25 7.82
N ASN A 104 -14.59 13.97 8.91
CA ASN A 104 -13.24 13.45 8.82
C ASN A 104 -13.27 11.97 8.39
N PRO A 105 -12.64 11.60 7.27
CA PRO A 105 -12.72 10.23 6.73
C PRO A 105 -12.17 9.17 7.68
N TYR A 106 -11.10 9.45 8.40
CA TYR A 106 -10.50 8.51 9.35
C TYR A 106 -11.42 8.25 10.55
N LYS A 107 -12.06 9.30 11.07
CA LYS A 107 -13.07 9.14 12.12
C LYS A 107 -14.33 8.42 11.63
N GLN A 108 -14.72 8.60 10.37
CA GLN A 108 -15.81 7.82 9.77
C GLN A 108 -15.47 6.32 9.74
N ILE A 109 -14.23 5.99 9.42
CA ILE A 109 -13.73 4.61 9.46
C ILE A 109 -13.80 4.06 10.89
N ASP A 110 -13.28 4.79 11.88
CA ASP A 110 -13.35 4.37 13.29
C ASP A 110 -14.80 4.13 13.75
N LEU A 111 -15.72 5.02 13.38
CA LEU A 111 -17.14 4.85 13.70
C LEU A 111 -17.78 3.65 13.00
N GLY A 112 -17.41 3.40 11.74
CA GLY A 112 -17.87 2.25 10.99
C GLY A 112 -17.38 0.93 11.59
N LEU A 113 -16.12 0.83 12.00
CA LEU A 113 -15.56 -0.32 12.69
C LEU A 113 -16.24 -0.54 14.04
N LYS A 114 -16.37 0.53 14.85
CA LYS A 114 -17.09 0.48 16.13
C LYS A 114 -18.53 0.03 15.99
N TYR A 115 -19.21 0.43 14.91
CA TYR A 115 -20.57 -0.02 14.63
C TYR A 115 -20.61 -1.56 14.45
N ILE A 116 -19.68 -2.11 13.65
CA ILE A 116 -19.60 -3.56 13.42
C ILE A 116 -19.25 -4.31 14.70
N ASP A 117 -18.32 -3.77 15.52
CA ASP A 117 -17.92 -4.37 16.80
C ASP A 117 -19.08 -4.47 17.77
N ASN A 118 -19.88 -3.40 17.90
CA ASN A 118 -20.97 -3.32 18.86
C ASN A 118 -22.30 -3.90 18.35
N HIS A 119 -22.38 -4.23 17.06
CA HIS A 119 -23.63 -4.72 16.49
C HIS A 119 -23.89 -6.16 16.93
N ARG A 120 -25.07 -6.40 17.52
CA ARG A 120 -25.46 -7.70 18.12
C ARG A 120 -25.34 -8.90 17.17
N ILE A 121 -25.50 -8.70 15.84
CA ILE A 121 -25.43 -9.75 14.83
C ILE A 121 -23.99 -10.01 14.41
N TYR A 122 -23.19 -8.95 14.23
CA TYR A 122 -21.83 -9.06 13.67
C TYR A 122 -20.79 -9.35 14.73
N LYS A 123 -20.89 -8.72 15.92
CA LYS A 123 -19.97 -8.94 17.05
C LYS A 123 -18.49 -8.86 16.63
N GLY A 124 -18.13 -7.81 15.89
CA GLY A 124 -16.79 -7.59 15.39
C GLY A 124 -16.42 -8.32 14.09
N ASP A 125 -17.29 -9.21 13.59
CA ASP A 125 -17.03 -9.99 12.38
C ASP A 125 -17.49 -9.21 11.13
N ALA A 126 -16.54 -8.58 10.43
CA ALA A 126 -16.81 -7.82 9.22
C ALA A 126 -17.30 -8.69 8.05
N CYS A 127 -16.92 -9.96 8.04
CA CYS A 127 -17.38 -10.88 7.01
C CYS A 127 -18.85 -11.26 7.19
N LYS A 128 -19.35 -11.32 8.45
CA LYS A 128 -20.79 -11.42 8.73
C LYS A 128 -21.55 -10.17 8.29
N ALA A 129 -21.00 -8.97 8.52
CA ALA A 129 -21.59 -7.73 8.05
C ALA A 129 -21.72 -7.72 6.53
N LEU A 130 -20.67 -8.10 5.80
CA LEU A 130 -20.70 -8.24 4.34
C LEU A 130 -21.73 -9.29 3.86
N ALA A 131 -21.80 -10.44 4.54
CA ALA A 131 -22.77 -11.49 4.20
C ALA A 131 -24.20 -11.01 4.41
N HIS A 132 -24.45 -10.28 5.50
CA HIS A 132 -25.75 -9.66 5.78
C HIS A 132 -26.12 -8.64 4.70
N HIS A 133 -25.19 -7.75 4.37
CA HIS A 133 -25.40 -6.76 3.29
C HIS A 133 -25.74 -7.43 1.95
N LYS A 134 -25.04 -8.51 1.58
CA LYS A 134 -25.34 -9.25 0.34
C LYS A 134 -26.75 -9.83 0.34
N LYS A 135 -27.27 -10.23 1.50
CA LYS A 135 -28.59 -10.85 1.62
C LYS A 135 -29.71 -9.83 1.75
N ARG A 136 -29.47 -8.70 2.43
CA ARG A 136 -30.50 -7.75 2.84
C ARG A 136 -30.40 -6.37 2.15
N GLY A 137 -29.24 -6.05 1.54
CA GLY A 137 -28.98 -4.75 0.93
C GLY A 137 -28.53 -3.67 1.93
N TRP A 138 -28.33 -4.04 3.22
CA TRP A 138 -27.84 -3.16 4.30
C TRP A 138 -27.08 -3.95 5.34
N TYR A 139 -26.37 -3.28 6.22
CA TYR A 139 -25.65 -3.88 7.35
C TYR A 139 -25.75 -3.03 8.61
#